data_db6649018a52f7c0616fc9fe0ba8bf8a
#
_entry.id   db6649018a52f7c0616fc9fe0ba8bf8a
#
_cell.length_a   1.000
_cell.length_b   1.000
_cell.length_c   1.000
_cell.angle_alpha   90.00
_cell.angle_beta   90.00
_cell.angle_gamma   90.00
#
_symmetry.space_group_name_H-M   'P 1'
#
loop_
_entity.id
_entity.type
_entity.pdbx_description
1 polymer ?
#
loop_
_entity_poly.entity_id
_entity_poly.type
_entity_poly.pdbx_seq_one_letter_code
_entity_poly.pdbx_strand_id
1 'polypeptide(L)'
;VAATTGRESDHEQDAERDSAPESPASPPPPRRGRIAAAVSVFGELLITGGVILGLFVAYSLWWTNVMADRQAHKQGNKVRDHWAADKGPGALDTKDGIGFLHVPALGKGEVLVEKGTSSKILNDGVAGYYTDPVKAVLPTSGKKGNFSLAAHRDGHGAKFHNIDKIEKGDPVVFESKDKWYVYKVFDILPETSKFDVDVIDQVPKQSGAKKPGHYITLTTCTPVYTSRYRYVVWGELERVEKVDSERTPPKELR
;
A
#
# COMPACT_ATOMS: atom_id res chain seq x y z
N VAL A 1 8.67 81.13 -70.41
CA VAL A 1 8.54 82.53 -70.04
C VAL A 1 8.92 82.63 -68.56
N ALA A 2 10.07 83.21 -68.36
CA ALA A 2 10.49 84.26 -67.48
C ALA A 2 10.46 83.89 -65.95
N ALA A 3 11.60 83.81 -65.33
CA ALA A 3 12.43 84.89 -64.75
C ALA A 3 11.87 85.33 -63.36
N THR A 4 12.56 85.47 -62.29
CA THR A 4 13.75 86.22 -62.01
C THR A 4 13.94 86.22 -60.45
N THR A 5 15.20 85.99 -60.04
CA THR A 5 15.98 86.74 -59.03
C THR A 5 15.45 87.19 -57.67
N GLY A 6 16.36 87.03 -56.74
CA GLY A 6 16.63 87.89 -55.59
C GLY A 6 16.95 87.08 -54.34
N ARG A 7 18.17 86.83 -54.01
CA ARG A 7 19.26 87.54 -53.27
C ARG A 7 18.95 87.93 -51.84
N GLU A 8 19.79 87.33 -51.02
CA GLU A 8 20.47 87.89 -49.79
C GLU A 8 19.59 88.15 -48.58
N SER A 9 19.95 87.57 -47.45
CA SER A 9 21.01 88.01 -46.53
C SER A 9 21.00 87.18 -45.29
N ASP A 10 22.24 87.01 -44.83
CA ASP A 10 22.71 86.52 -43.52
C ASP A 10 21.85 86.81 -42.31
N HIS A 11 21.69 85.78 -41.49
CA HIS A 11 21.84 85.96 -40.04
C HIS A 11 22.26 84.65 -39.36
N GLU A 12 23.51 84.64 -38.91
CA GLU A 12 24.09 83.77 -37.88
C GLU A 12 23.19 83.84 -36.63
N GLN A 13 22.74 82.73 -36.16
CA GLN A 13 22.30 82.54 -34.78
C GLN A 13 22.79 81.15 -34.30
N ASP A 14 23.78 81.26 -33.39
CA ASP A 14 24.23 80.23 -32.50
C ASP A 14 23.05 79.50 -31.85
N ALA A 15 22.86 78.20 -32.13
CA ALA A 15 22.01 77.33 -31.32
C ALA A 15 22.91 76.49 -30.41
N GLU A 16 22.90 76.95 -29.19
CA GLU A 16 23.38 76.22 -28.02
C GLU A 16 22.91 74.78 -28.04
N ARG A 17 23.82 73.82 -28.13
CA ARG A 17 23.53 72.42 -27.93
C ARG A 17 23.31 72.20 -26.46
N ASP A 18 22.07 72.07 -26.08
CA ASP A 18 21.60 71.61 -24.79
C ASP A 18 22.08 70.15 -24.59
N SER A 19 23.11 70.01 -23.80
CA SER A 19 23.68 68.72 -23.40
C SER A 19 22.79 68.14 -22.33
N ALA A 20 21.87 67.25 -22.73
CA ALA A 20 21.13 66.41 -21.77
C ALA A 20 22.11 65.62 -20.88
N PRO A 21 21.89 65.58 -19.55
CA PRO A 21 22.77 64.83 -18.68
C PRO A 21 22.66 63.32 -19.00
N GLU A 22 23.80 62.70 -19.33
CA GLU A 22 23.91 61.26 -19.44
C GLU A 22 23.50 60.61 -18.11
N SER A 23 22.45 59.76 -18.17
CA SER A 23 22.08 58.91 -17.04
C SER A 23 23.26 58.06 -16.63
N PRO A 24 23.56 57.94 -15.33
CA PRO A 24 24.69 57.15 -14.86
C PRO A 24 24.51 55.70 -15.29
N ALA A 25 25.47 55.16 -16.00
CA ALA A 25 25.50 53.76 -16.43
C ALA A 25 25.35 52.84 -15.21
N SER A 26 24.40 51.91 -15.30
CA SER A 26 24.18 50.91 -14.24
C SER A 26 25.46 50.16 -13.94
N PRO A 27 25.83 49.96 -12.67
CA PRO A 27 27.05 49.26 -12.33
C PRO A 27 27.03 47.83 -12.91
N PRO A 28 28.17 47.33 -13.43
CA PRO A 28 28.24 45.99 -13.98
C PRO A 28 27.88 44.97 -12.90
N PRO A 29 27.17 43.87 -13.27
CA PRO A 29 26.77 42.84 -12.30
C PRO A 29 28.02 42.25 -11.63
N PRO A 30 27.95 41.99 -10.32
CA PRO A 30 29.09 41.49 -9.58
C PRO A 30 29.56 40.15 -10.21
N ARG A 31 30.84 40.11 -10.58
CA ARG A 31 31.47 38.87 -11.10
C ARG A 31 31.46 37.86 -9.95
N ARG A 32 30.57 36.88 -10.02
CA ARG A 32 30.56 35.74 -9.09
C ARG A 32 31.94 35.10 -9.11
N GLY A 33 32.65 35.09 -7.98
CA GLY A 33 33.94 34.44 -7.88
C GLY A 33 33.82 32.95 -8.25
N ARG A 34 34.87 32.37 -8.82
CA ARG A 34 34.89 30.93 -9.25
C ARG A 34 34.43 29.98 -8.16
N ILE A 35 34.73 30.33 -6.90
CA ILE A 35 34.31 29.54 -5.71
C ILE A 35 32.78 29.63 -5.52
N ALA A 36 32.19 30.82 -5.63
CA ALA A 36 30.74 31.01 -5.50
C ALA A 36 29.98 30.29 -6.61
N ALA A 37 30.51 30.27 -7.84
CA ALA A 37 29.94 29.50 -8.95
C ALA A 37 30.04 27.97 -8.69
N ALA A 38 31.19 27.50 -8.19
CA ALA A 38 31.36 26.07 -7.86
C ALA A 38 30.40 25.63 -6.73
N VAL A 39 30.24 26.44 -5.68
CA VAL A 39 29.30 26.16 -4.58
C VAL A 39 27.86 26.18 -5.07
N SER A 40 27.50 27.11 -5.98
CA SER A 40 26.16 27.15 -6.57
C SER A 40 25.85 25.88 -7.38
N VAL A 41 26.76 25.46 -8.25
CA VAL A 41 26.62 24.24 -9.05
C VAL A 41 26.53 22.99 -8.15
N PHE A 42 27.38 22.92 -7.13
CA PHE A 42 27.33 21.78 -6.20
C PHE A 42 26.00 21.75 -5.40
N GLY A 43 25.53 22.92 -4.94
CA GLY A 43 24.23 23.02 -4.27
C GLY A 43 23.05 22.62 -5.18
N GLU A 44 23.08 23.03 -6.45
CA GLU A 44 22.09 22.66 -7.44
C GLU A 44 22.08 21.15 -7.73
N LEU A 45 23.25 20.53 -7.84
CA LEU A 45 23.39 19.08 -7.99
C LEU A 45 22.85 18.32 -6.77
N LEU A 46 23.12 18.81 -5.56
CA LEU A 46 22.58 18.19 -4.33
C LEU A 46 21.06 18.30 -4.26
N ILE A 47 20.49 19.47 -4.60
CA ILE A 47 19.03 19.65 -4.64
C ILE A 47 18.42 18.73 -5.69
N THR A 48 18.98 18.70 -6.90
CA THR A 48 18.49 17.85 -7.98
C THR A 48 18.57 16.36 -7.59
N GLY A 49 19.72 15.93 -7.04
CA GLY A 49 19.89 14.57 -6.52
C GLY A 49 18.89 14.22 -5.41
N GLY A 50 18.66 15.15 -4.49
CA GLY A 50 17.67 15.01 -3.42
C GLY A 50 16.24 14.90 -3.93
N VAL A 51 15.86 15.70 -4.93
CA VAL A 51 14.54 15.63 -5.57
C VAL A 51 14.36 14.28 -6.30
N ILE A 52 15.37 13.86 -7.08
CA ILE A 52 15.31 12.57 -7.79
C ILE A 52 15.18 11.42 -6.79
N LEU A 53 15.96 11.43 -5.72
CA LEU A 53 15.88 10.40 -4.67
C LEU A 53 14.51 10.40 -3.98
N GLY A 54 13.98 11.57 -3.64
CA GLY A 54 12.65 11.72 -3.04
C GLY A 54 11.54 11.19 -3.96
N LEU A 55 11.59 11.52 -5.24
CA LEU A 55 10.67 11.01 -6.25
C LEU A 55 10.80 9.49 -6.44
N PHE A 56 12.03 8.96 -6.42
CA PHE A 56 12.28 7.53 -6.50
C PHE A 56 11.70 6.78 -5.30
N VAL A 57 11.87 7.31 -4.08
CA VAL A 57 11.27 6.72 -2.88
C VAL A 57 9.74 6.76 -2.95
N ALA A 58 9.16 7.91 -3.28
CA ALA A 58 7.71 8.05 -3.43
C ALA A 58 7.15 7.08 -4.50
N TYR A 59 7.81 7.00 -5.66
CA TYR A 59 7.47 6.07 -6.72
C TYR A 59 7.56 4.61 -6.25
N SER A 60 8.64 4.24 -5.58
CA SER A 60 8.86 2.86 -5.13
C SER A 60 7.79 2.43 -4.13
N LEU A 61 7.44 3.28 -3.17
CA LEU A 61 6.41 2.98 -2.17
C LEU A 61 5.01 2.92 -2.78
N TRP A 62 4.68 3.87 -3.66
CA TRP A 62 3.35 3.92 -4.28
C TRP A 62 3.18 2.84 -5.35
N TRP A 63 4.16 2.66 -6.24
CA TRP A 63 4.10 1.73 -7.36
C TRP A 63 3.99 0.27 -6.91
N THR A 64 4.75 -0.12 -5.89
CA THR A 64 4.69 -1.50 -5.35
C THR A 64 3.29 -1.82 -4.82
N ASN A 65 2.63 -0.87 -4.16
CA ASN A 65 1.26 -1.06 -3.67
C ASN A 65 0.26 -1.19 -4.83
N VAL A 66 0.33 -0.31 -5.84
CA VAL A 66 -0.55 -0.35 -7.01
C VAL A 66 -0.39 -1.66 -7.80
N MET A 67 0.86 -2.11 -7.97
CA MET A 67 1.12 -3.36 -8.70
C MET A 67 0.63 -4.58 -7.92
N ALA A 68 0.85 -4.64 -6.61
CA ALA A 68 0.34 -5.72 -5.76
C ALA A 68 -1.19 -5.76 -5.76
N ASP A 69 -1.86 -4.60 -5.63
CA ASP A 69 -3.32 -4.54 -5.69
C ASP A 69 -3.86 -5.02 -7.05
N ARG A 70 -3.25 -4.60 -8.15
CA ARG A 70 -3.63 -5.09 -9.49
C ARG A 70 -3.46 -6.61 -9.63
N GLN A 71 -2.37 -7.15 -9.09
CA GLN A 71 -2.11 -8.59 -9.12
C GLN A 71 -3.14 -9.35 -8.27
N ALA A 72 -3.40 -8.90 -7.04
CA ALA A 72 -4.41 -9.49 -6.16
C ALA A 72 -5.81 -9.45 -6.80
N HIS A 73 -6.21 -8.32 -7.41
CA HIS A 73 -7.49 -8.23 -8.12
C HIS A 73 -7.57 -9.17 -9.32
N LYS A 74 -6.51 -9.27 -10.11
CA LYS A 74 -6.47 -10.18 -11.27
C LYS A 74 -6.61 -11.64 -10.84
N GLN A 75 -5.95 -12.04 -9.77
CA GLN A 75 -6.05 -13.39 -9.22
C GLN A 75 -7.43 -13.62 -8.57
N GLY A 76 -7.93 -12.65 -7.80
CA GLY A 76 -9.26 -12.70 -7.21
C GLY A 76 -10.37 -12.88 -8.26
N ASN A 77 -10.31 -12.16 -9.37
CA ASN A 77 -11.26 -12.32 -10.47
C ASN A 77 -11.22 -13.75 -11.04
N LYS A 78 -10.05 -14.36 -11.22
CA LYS A 78 -9.93 -15.75 -11.64
C LYS A 78 -10.61 -16.72 -10.66
N VAL A 79 -10.44 -16.50 -9.36
CA VAL A 79 -11.11 -17.32 -8.34
C VAL A 79 -12.63 -17.19 -8.47
N ARG A 80 -13.16 -15.98 -8.64
CA ARG A 80 -14.60 -15.73 -8.82
C ARG A 80 -15.12 -16.32 -10.14
N ASP A 81 -14.38 -16.22 -11.23
CA ASP A 81 -14.71 -16.83 -12.52
C ASP A 81 -14.77 -18.36 -12.41
N HIS A 82 -13.82 -18.98 -11.68
CA HIS A 82 -13.85 -20.42 -11.41
C HIS A 82 -15.06 -20.82 -10.57
N TRP A 83 -15.45 -20.02 -9.59
CA TRP A 83 -16.64 -20.26 -8.80
C TRP A 83 -17.92 -20.16 -9.63
N ALA A 84 -18.01 -19.18 -10.52
CA ALA A 84 -19.14 -18.99 -11.42
C ALA A 84 -19.27 -20.12 -12.47
N ALA A 85 -18.14 -20.66 -12.93
CA ALA A 85 -18.11 -21.75 -13.90
C ALA A 85 -18.46 -23.14 -13.31
N ASP A 86 -18.86 -23.20 -12.03
CA ASP A 86 -19.21 -24.42 -11.29
C ASP A 86 -18.17 -25.57 -11.38
N LYS A 87 -16.92 -25.21 -11.59
CA LYS A 87 -15.82 -26.16 -11.50
C LYS A 87 -15.67 -26.55 -10.03
N GLY A 88 -15.99 -27.82 -9.74
CA GLY A 88 -16.06 -28.36 -8.38
C GLY A 88 -14.85 -28.04 -7.49
N PRO A 89 -14.92 -28.29 -6.17
CA PRO A 89 -13.93 -27.88 -5.19
C PRO A 89 -12.50 -28.41 -5.41
N GLY A 90 -12.30 -29.36 -6.32
CA GLY A 90 -10.98 -29.86 -6.72
C GLY A 90 -10.34 -29.15 -7.91
N ALA A 91 -11.01 -28.16 -8.52
CA ALA A 91 -10.55 -27.49 -9.73
C ALA A 91 -9.81 -26.17 -9.45
N LEU A 92 -9.77 -25.69 -8.21
CA LEU A 92 -8.91 -24.56 -7.82
C LEU A 92 -7.48 -25.09 -7.69
N ASP A 93 -6.63 -24.74 -8.64
CA ASP A 93 -5.20 -24.78 -8.37
C ASP A 93 -4.97 -23.86 -7.17
N THR A 94 -4.43 -24.40 -6.08
CA THR A 94 -4.15 -23.65 -4.85
C THR A 94 -3.21 -22.46 -5.06
N LYS A 95 -2.68 -22.30 -6.27
CA LYS A 95 -1.93 -21.13 -6.71
C LYS A 95 -2.80 -19.92 -7.05
N ASP A 96 -4.10 -20.12 -7.33
CA ASP A 96 -5.01 -19.03 -7.69
C ASP A 96 -5.80 -18.49 -6.48
N GLY A 97 -5.57 -19.03 -5.27
CA GLY A 97 -6.27 -18.64 -4.03
C GLY A 97 -7.40 -19.59 -3.65
N ILE A 98 -7.79 -19.54 -2.38
CA ILE A 98 -8.80 -20.42 -1.78
C ILE A 98 -10.09 -19.70 -1.36
N GLY A 99 -10.09 -18.37 -1.39
CA GLY A 99 -11.19 -17.55 -0.93
C GLY A 99 -10.76 -16.15 -0.54
N PHE A 100 -11.65 -15.42 0.10
CA PHE A 100 -11.43 -14.02 0.45
C PHE A 100 -11.62 -13.81 1.95
N LEU A 101 -10.74 -13.01 2.52
CA LEU A 101 -10.83 -12.54 3.90
C LEU A 101 -11.41 -11.13 3.91
N HIS A 102 -12.42 -10.91 4.72
CA HIS A 102 -13.06 -9.63 4.96
C HIS A 102 -12.90 -9.26 6.43
N VAL A 103 -12.29 -8.14 6.72
CA VAL A 103 -12.08 -7.62 8.08
C VAL A 103 -12.47 -6.14 8.07
N PRO A 104 -13.69 -5.77 8.49
CA PRO A 104 -14.18 -4.40 8.42
C PRO A 104 -13.28 -3.36 9.08
N ALA A 105 -12.63 -3.71 10.20
CA ALA A 105 -11.67 -2.85 10.88
C ALA A 105 -10.43 -2.50 10.04
N LEU A 106 -10.06 -3.33 9.06
CA LEU A 106 -8.94 -3.05 8.14
C LEU A 106 -9.36 -2.16 6.97
N GLY A 107 -10.67 -2.03 6.72
CA GLY A 107 -11.25 -1.29 5.60
C GLY A 107 -12.27 -2.11 4.81
N LYS A 108 -12.91 -1.48 3.82
CA LYS A 108 -14.00 -2.08 3.03
C LYS A 108 -13.54 -3.05 1.93
N GLY A 109 -12.26 -3.43 1.90
CA GLY A 109 -11.73 -4.31 0.85
C GLY A 109 -11.80 -5.80 1.23
N GLU A 110 -11.79 -6.65 0.22
CA GLU A 110 -11.54 -8.08 0.36
C GLU A 110 -10.06 -8.38 0.17
N VAL A 111 -9.54 -9.38 0.86
CA VAL A 111 -8.16 -9.84 0.77
C VAL A 111 -8.14 -11.26 0.25
N LEU A 112 -7.58 -11.47 -0.93
CA LEU A 112 -7.41 -12.82 -1.48
C LEU A 112 -6.53 -13.66 -0.56
N VAL A 113 -6.92 -14.90 -0.31
CA VAL A 113 -6.16 -15.84 0.52
C VAL A 113 -5.51 -16.91 -0.34
N GLU A 114 -4.18 -17.01 -0.25
CA GLU A 114 -3.37 -17.97 -0.98
C GLU A 114 -2.60 -18.92 -0.06
N LYS A 115 -2.01 -19.94 -0.66
CA LYS A 115 -1.20 -20.94 0.06
C LYS A 115 0.22 -20.45 0.28
N GLY A 116 0.67 -20.42 1.54
CA GLY A 116 2.05 -20.13 1.92
C GLY A 116 2.27 -18.68 2.32
N THR A 117 3.32 -18.44 3.10
CA THR A 117 3.64 -17.16 3.71
C THR A 117 5.00 -16.62 3.29
N SER A 118 5.56 -17.12 2.18
CA SER A 118 6.81 -16.59 1.63
C SER A 118 6.62 -15.16 1.08
N SER A 119 7.68 -14.36 1.12
CA SER A 119 7.65 -13.00 0.56
C SER A 119 7.20 -12.98 -0.90
N LYS A 120 7.54 -14.03 -1.68
CA LYS A 120 7.12 -14.14 -3.09
C LYS A 120 5.59 -14.15 -3.23
N ILE A 121 4.88 -14.81 -2.30
CA ILE A 121 3.42 -14.88 -2.30
C ILE A 121 2.83 -13.60 -1.72
N LEU A 122 3.30 -13.18 -0.55
CA LEU A 122 2.74 -12.00 0.12
C LEU A 122 2.95 -10.70 -0.67
N ASN A 123 4.00 -10.63 -1.50
CA ASN A 123 4.27 -9.47 -2.37
C ASN A 123 3.22 -9.26 -3.48
N ASP A 124 2.39 -10.27 -3.75
CA ASP A 124 1.25 -10.16 -4.67
C ASP A 124 0.03 -9.46 -4.04
N GLY A 125 0.17 -8.91 -2.82
CA GLY A 125 -0.90 -8.17 -2.14
C GLY A 125 -2.00 -9.06 -1.59
N VAL A 126 -1.66 -10.25 -1.15
CA VAL A 126 -2.58 -11.28 -0.63
C VAL A 126 -2.31 -11.59 0.84
N ALA A 127 -3.23 -12.31 1.48
CA ALA A 127 -2.96 -13.00 2.74
C ALA A 127 -2.58 -14.46 2.47
N GLY A 128 -1.48 -14.89 3.04
CA GLY A 128 -1.00 -16.26 2.90
C GLY A 128 -1.36 -17.11 4.12
N TYR A 129 -1.91 -18.33 3.93
CA TYR A 129 -2.08 -19.24 5.04
C TYR A 129 -0.82 -20.07 5.30
N TYR A 130 -0.53 -20.30 6.58
CA TYR A 130 0.67 -21.01 6.99
C TYR A 130 0.64 -22.49 6.55
N THR A 131 1.75 -22.95 6.00
CA THR A 131 2.01 -24.36 5.68
C THR A 131 3.15 -24.93 6.49
N ASP A 132 3.97 -24.06 7.07
CA ASP A 132 5.15 -24.33 7.88
C ASP A 132 5.39 -23.12 8.82
N PRO A 133 5.89 -23.27 10.07
CA PRO A 133 6.18 -24.54 10.76
C PRO A 133 4.93 -25.27 11.29
N VAL A 134 3.80 -24.55 11.45
CA VAL A 134 2.51 -25.13 11.84
C VAL A 134 1.55 -24.99 10.67
N LYS A 135 1.05 -26.13 10.19
CA LYS A 135 0.12 -26.15 9.05
C LYS A 135 -1.25 -25.65 9.48
N ALA A 136 -1.73 -24.59 8.84
CA ALA A 136 -3.08 -24.08 9.05
C ALA A 136 -4.15 -25.11 8.73
N VAL A 137 -5.22 -25.15 9.52
CA VAL A 137 -6.42 -25.94 9.25
C VAL A 137 -7.42 -25.08 8.51
N LEU A 138 -7.68 -25.41 7.25
CA LEU A 138 -8.62 -24.65 6.43
C LEU A 138 -10.05 -24.77 6.95
N PRO A 139 -10.83 -23.70 7.02
CA PRO A 139 -12.22 -23.71 7.50
C PRO A 139 -13.10 -24.69 6.68
N THR A 140 -12.82 -24.81 5.39
CA THR A 140 -13.53 -25.70 4.47
C THR A 140 -13.37 -27.19 4.78
N SER A 141 -12.34 -27.56 5.56
CA SER A 141 -12.12 -28.96 5.97
C SER A 141 -13.10 -29.45 7.04
N GLY A 142 -13.78 -28.54 7.74
CA GLY A 142 -14.64 -28.84 8.88
C GLY A 142 -13.91 -29.37 10.12
N LYS A 143 -12.57 -29.46 10.09
CA LYS A 143 -11.77 -29.94 11.23
C LYS A 143 -11.50 -28.81 12.22
N LYS A 144 -11.44 -29.14 13.51
CA LYS A 144 -10.95 -28.23 14.54
C LYS A 144 -9.48 -27.95 14.34
N GLY A 145 -9.08 -26.72 14.62
CA GLY A 145 -7.71 -26.23 14.51
C GLY A 145 -7.70 -24.73 14.24
N ASN A 146 -6.56 -24.23 13.80
CA ASN A 146 -6.31 -22.82 13.62
C ASN A 146 -6.06 -22.50 12.13
N PHE A 147 -6.87 -21.61 11.57
CA PHE A 147 -6.67 -21.04 10.25
C PHE A 147 -5.75 -19.82 10.38
N SER A 148 -4.45 -20.06 10.40
CA SER A 148 -3.44 -19.02 10.59
C SER A 148 -3.02 -18.40 9.26
N LEU A 149 -3.00 -17.06 9.23
CA LEU A 149 -2.77 -16.19 8.06
C LEU A 149 -1.70 -15.16 8.36
N ALA A 150 -0.91 -14.83 7.34
CA ALA A 150 -0.01 -13.69 7.36
C ALA A 150 -0.25 -12.76 6.17
N ALA A 151 -0.06 -11.46 6.35
CA ALA A 151 -0.01 -10.50 5.27
C ALA A 151 0.96 -9.36 5.62
N HIS A 152 1.40 -8.62 4.62
CA HIS A 152 2.25 -7.46 4.83
C HIS A 152 1.54 -6.35 5.60
N ARG A 153 2.29 -5.69 6.50
CA ARG A 153 1.87 -4.46 7.16
C ARG A 153 2.21 -3.22 6.33
N ASP A 154 3.31 -3.30 5.56
CA ASP A 154 3.87 -2.19 4.80
C ASP A 154 4.28 -2.66 3.40
N GLY A 155 4.07 -1.81 2.39
CA GLY A 155 4.37 -2.13 0.99
C GLY A 155 3.53 -3.28 0.43
N HIS A 156 3.66 -3.54 -0.85
CA HIS A 156 3.03 -4.69 -1.53
C HIS A 156 1.53 -4.85 -1.22
N GLY A 157 0.78 -3.73 -1.24
CA GLY A 157 -0.66 -3.72 -0.94
C GLY A 157 -1.01 -3.70 0.55
N ALA A 158 -0.05 -3.95 1.46
CA ALA A 158 -0.13 -3.77 2.91
C ALA A 158 -1.48 -4.18 3.54
N LYS A 159 -1.97 -5.38 3.21
CA LYS A 159 -3.34 -5.82 3.55
C LYS A 159 -3.65 -5.81 5.04
N PHE A 160 -2.63 -5.94 5.90
CA PHE A 160 -2.78 -5.86 7.35
C PHE A 160 -2.17 -4.58 7.95
N HIS A 161 -2.12 -3.49 7.16
CA HIS A 161 -1.57 -2.20 7.63
C HIS A 161 -2.25 -1.71 8.91
N ASN A 162 -3.57 -1.74 8.93
CA ASN A 162 -4.41 -1.25 10.02
C ASN A 162 -4.77 -2.34 11.06
N ILE A 163 -3.98 -3.39 11.21
CA ILE A 163 -4.31 -4.51 12.13
C ILE A 163 -4.46 -4.05 13.59
N ASP A 164 -3.81 -2.97 13.96
CA ASP A 164 -3.89 -2.33 15.27
C ASP A 164 -5.24 -1.63 15.54
N LYS A 165 -6.09 -1.49 14.52
CA LYS A 165 -7.47 -0.98 14.67
C LYS A 165 -8.49 -2.06 14.97
N ILE A 166 -8.08 -3.34 14.92
CA ILE A 166 -8.94 -4.46 15.28
C ILE A 166 -9.10 -4.48 16.80
N GLU A 167 -10.34 -4.62 17.26
CA GLU A 167 -10.68 -4.72 18.67
C GLU A 167 -11.29 -6.09 19.00
N LYS A 168 -11.27 -6.46 20.30
CA LYS A 168 -11.99 -7.66 20.76
C LYS A 168 -13.48 -7.50 20.52
N GLY A 169 -14.06 -8.49 19.87
CA GLY A 169 -15.47 -8.47 19.46
C GLY A 169 -15.67 -8.19 17.98
N ASP A 170 -14.65 -7.68 17.28
CA ASP A 170 -14.73 -7.42 15.85
C ASP A 170 -14.90 -8.69 15.03
N PRO A 171 -15.62 -8.62 13.91
CA PRO A 171 -15.79 -9.74 13.01
C PRO A 171 -14.58 -9.89 12.07
N VAL A 172 -14.22 -11.14 11.83
CA VAL A 172 -13.34 -11.58 10.75
C VAL A 172 -14.10 -12.62 9.94
N VAL A 173 -14.33 -12.36 8.66
CA VAL A 173 -15.14 -13.23 7.81
C VAL A 173 -14.27 -13.83 6.71
N PHE A 174 -14.26 -15.16 6.61
CA PHE A 174 -13.66 -15.85 5.49
C PHE A 174 -14.76 -16.34 4.52
N GLU A 175 -14.65 -15.93 3.27
CA GLU A 175 -15.53 -16.30 2.16
C GLU A 175 -14.90 -17.43 1.36
N SER A 176 -15.57 -18.57 1.28
CA SER A 176 -15.27 -19.65 0.35
C SER A 176 -16.27 -19.69 -0.81
N LYS A 177 -16.13 -20.64 -1.72
CA LYS A 177 -17.11 -20.86 -2.79
C LYS A 177 -18.54 -21.00 -2.26
N ASP A 178 -18.72 -21.81 -1.22
CA ASP A 178 -20.04 -22.29 -0.79
C ASP A 178 -20.46 -21.76 0.59
N LYS A 179 -19.54 -21.16 1.35
CA LYS A 179 -19.77 -20.80 2.74
C LYS A 179 -19.06 -19.53 3.16
N TRP A 180 -19.73 -18.81 4.05
CA TRP A 180 -19.16 -17.75 4.87
C TRP A 180 -18.82 -18.32 6.26
N TYR A 181 -17.60 -18.09 6.72
CA TYR A 181 -17.12 -18.46 8.04
C TYR A 181 -16.95 -17.18 8.85
N VAL A 182 -17.82 -16.94 9.80
CA VAL A 182 -17.82 -15.71 10.62
C VAL A 182 -17.12 -16.01 11.93
N TYR A 183 -15.99 -15.38 12.13
CA TYR A 183 -15.20 -15.43 13.35
C TYR A 183 -15.39 -14.13 14.13
N LYS A 184 -15.24 -14.23 15.44
CA LYS A 184 -15.22 -13.10 16.36
C LYS A 184 -13.88 -13.01 17.05
N VAL A 185 -13.25 -11.85 17.01
CA VAL A 185 -11.98 -11.59 17.69
C VAL A 185 -12.17 -11.72 19.20
N PHE A 186 -11.37 -12.55 19.85
CA PHE A 186 -11.46 -12.75 21.30
C PHE A 186 -10.19 -12.34 22.04
N ASP A 187 -9.02 -12.34 21.36
CA ASP A 187 -7.77 -11.85 21.95
C ASP A 187 -6.81 -11.25 20.94
N ILE A 188 -5.92 -10.37 21.41
CA ILE A 188 -4.95 -9.62 20.61
C ILE A 188 -3.63 -9.54 21.37
N LEU A 189 -2.53 -9.81 20.68
CA LEU A 189 -1.16 -9.65 21.18
C LEU A 189 -0.44 -8.62 20.30
N PRO A 190 -0.28 -7.38 20.77
CA PRO A 190 0.27 -6.28 19.96
C PRO A 190 1.73 -6.46 19.57
N GLU A 191 2.48 -7.22 20.36
CA GLU A 191 3.90 -7.46 20.09
C GLU A 191 4.35 -8.82 20.64
N THR A 192 4.98 -9.63 19.78
CA THR A 192 5.71 -10.84 20.16
C THR A 192 6.92 -11.04 19.26
N SER A 193 7.79 -11.97 19.63
CA SER A 193 8.96 -12.33 18.82
C SER A 193 8.54 -12.85 17.44
N LYS A 194 9.31 -12.51 16.40
CA LYS A 194 9.13 -13.11 15.07
C LYS A 194 9.39 -14.63 15.02
N PHE A 195 9.99 -15.18 16.07
CA PHE A 195 10.28 -16.61 16.23
C PHE A 195 9.26 -17.33 17.12
N ASP A 196 8.26 -16.60 17.63
CA ASP A 196 7.21 -17.16 18.46
C ASP A 196 6.17 -17.86 17.58
N VAL A 197 6.38 -19.15 17.37
CA VAL A 197 5.50 -19.97 16.53
C VAL A 197 4.26 -20.47 17.26
N ASP A 198 4.25 -20.42 18.60
CA ASP A 198 3.11 -20.88 19.41
C ASP A 198 1.84 -20.06 19.15
N VAL A 199 2.01 -18.82 18.66
CA VAL A 199 0.90 -17.95 18.29
C VAL A 199 0.01 -18.51 17.16
N ILE A 200 0.56 -19.39 16.34
CA ILE A 200 -0.17 -20.04 15.22
C ILE A 200 -0.48 -21.51 15.48
N ASP A 201 -0.27 -22.01 16.69
CA ASP A 201 -0.61 -23.39 17.06
C ASP A 201 -2.09 -23.71 16.78
N GLN A 202 -2.38 -25.02 16.65
CA GLN A 202 -3.75 -25.53 16.43
C GLN A 202 -4.71 -25.12 17.57
N VAL A 203 -4.17 -24.99 18.79
CA VAL A 203 -4.81 -24.38 19.94
C VAL A 203 -3.90 -23.26 20.42
N PRO A 204 -4.16 -22.00 20.05
CA PRO A 204 -3.25 -20.88 20.34
C PRO A 204 -3.33 -20.50 21.81
N LYS A 205 -2.59 -21.21 22.66
CA LYS A 205 -2.66 -21.09 24.13
C LYS A 205 -2.37 -19.68 24.65
N GLN A 206 -1.52 -18.94 23.97
CA GLN A 206 -1.21 -17.54 24.35
C GLN A 206 -2.41 -16.62 24.26
N SER A 207 -3.42 -16.94 23.44
CA SER A 207 -4.70 -16.23 23.39
C SER A 207 -5.65 -16.57 24.53
N GLY A 208 -5.27 -17.48 25.42
CA GLY A 208 -6.15 -18.03 26.45
C GLY A 208 -6.99 -19.23 26.00
N ALA A 209 -6.88 -19.68 24.75
CA ALA A 209 -7.56 -20.87 24.27
C ALA A 209 -7.06 -22.13 25.02
N LYS A 210 -8.01 -22.93 25.53
CA LYS A 210 -7.67 -24.11 26.38
C LYS A 210 -8.02 -25.45 25.74
N LYS A 211 -8.79 -25.45 24.66
CA LYS A 211 -9.33 -26.68 24.05
C LYS A 211 -9.32 -26.57 22.52
N PRO A 212 -9.30 -27.69 21.78
CA PRO A 212 -9.47 -27.67 20.34
C PRO A 212 -10.80 -27.02 19.94
N GLY A 213 -10.71 -25.97 19.12
CA GLY A 213 -11.84 -25.19 18.57
C GLY A 213 -11.62 -24.92 17.08
N HIS A 214 -12.39 -24.02 16.53
CA HIS A 214 -12.19 -23.49 15.19
C HIS A 214 -11.68 -22.06 15.30
N TYR A 215 -10.36 -21.88 15.21
CA TYR A 215 -9.71 -20.60 15.39
C TYR A 215 -9.28 -20.00 14.07
N ILE A 216 -9.13 -18.67 14.05
CA ILE A 216 -8.42 -17.93 13.03
C ILE A 216 -7.33 -17.09 13.70
N THR A 217 -6.16 -17.01 13.08
CA THR A 217 -5.06 -16.15 13.54
C THR A 217 -4.61 -15.26 12.40
N LEU A 218 -4.56 -13.95 12.63
CA LEU A 218 -3.98 -12.98 11.71
C LEU A 218 -2.65 -12.51 12.27
N THR A 219 -1.60 -12.56 11.46
CA THR A 219 -0.25 -12.14 11.86
C THR A 219 0.33 -11.14 10.86
N THR A 220 1.05 -10.15 11.37
CA THR A 220 1.80 -9.21 10.54
C THR A 220 3.02 -8.67 11.27
N CYS A 221 3.86 -7.93 10.58
CA CYS A 221 5.02 -7.26 11.17
C CYS A 221 4.60 -6.08 12.07
N THR A 222 5.39 -5.80 13.10
CA THR A 222 5.24 -4.62 13.97
C THR A 222 6.60 -4.19 14.53
N PRO A 223 6.84 -2.89 14.83
CA PRO A 223 6.06 -1.71 14.42
C PRO A 223 5.97 -1.52 12.90
N VAL A 224 5.13 -0.59 12.45
CA VAL A 224 5.02 -0.18 11.04
C VAL A 224 6.41 0.18 10.49
N TYR A 225 6.70 -0.21 9.24
CA TYR A 225 7.99 -0.07 8.55
C TYR A 225 9.15 -0.88 9.15
N THR A 226 8.85 -1.88 9.97
CA THR A 226 9.85 -2.81 10.51
C THR A 226 9.37 -4.25 10.39
N SER A 227 10.31 -5.20 10.49
CA SER A 227 10.01 -6.64 10.57
C SER A 227 10.46 -7.25 11.90
N ARG A 228 10.61 -6.40 12.94
CA ARG A 228 11.28 -6.76 14.20
C ARG A 228 10.47 -7.73 15.02
N TYR A 229 9.18 -7.45 15.17
CA TYR A 229 8.23 -8.22 15.97
C TYR A 229 7.00 -8.62 15.13
N ARG A 230 6.05 -9.31 15.76
CA ARG A 230 4.76 -9.68 15.17
C ARG A 230 3.61 -9.15 16.00
N TYR A 231 2.60 -8.66 15.29
CA TYR A 231 1.28 -8.35 15.82
C TYR A 231 0.38 -9.53 15.51
N VAL A 232 -0.41 -9.98 16.49
CA VAL A 232 -1.25 -11.17 16.36
C VAL A 232 -2.68 -10.86 16.82
N VAL A 233 -3.65 -11.31 16.05
CA VAL A 233 -5.09 -11.24 16.37
C VAL A 233 -5.66 -12.64 16.30
N TRP A 234 -6.41 -13.05 17.32
CA TRP A 234 -7.08 -14.35 17.37
C TRP A 234 -8.60 -14.20 17.38
N GLY A 235 -9.26 -14.99 16.50
CA GLY A 235 -10.71 -15.13 16.46
C GLY A 235 -11.15 -16.57 16.65
N GLU A 236 -12.35 -16.76 17.19
CA GLU A 236 -13.03 -18.05 17.27
C GLU A 236 -14.26 -18.05 16.36
N LEU A 237 -14.52 -19.18 15.70
CA LEU A 237 -15.66 -19.34 14.79
C LEU A 237 -16.97 -19.22 15.56
N GLU A 238 -17.77 -18.23 15.23
CA GLU A 238 -19.09 -18.02 15.81
C GLU A 238 -20.16 -18.79 15.06
N ARG A 239 -20.12 -18.74 13.72
CA ARG A 239 -21.09 -19.42 12.87
C ARG A 239 -20.58 -19.62 11.43
N VAL A 240 -21.28 -20.50 10.70
CA VAL A 240 -21.07 -20.75 9.28
C VAL A 240 -22.41 -20.55 8.56
N GLU A 241 -22.39 -19.73 7.51
CA GLU A 241 -23.54 -19.47 6.65
C GLU A 241 -23.30 -20.04 5.24
N LYS A 242 -24.35 -20.51 4.56
CA LYS A 242 -24.26 -20.87 3.16
C LYS A 242 -24.25 -19.62 2.30
N VAL A 243 -23.48 -19.65 1.24
CA VAL A 243 -23.54 -18.62 0.20
C VAL A 243 -24.79 -18.87 -0.64
N ASP A 244 -25.61 -17.83 -0.81
CA ASP A 244 -26.75 -17.84 -1.71
C ASP A 244 -26.34 -17.53 -3.17
N SER A 245 -27.29 -17.56 -4.10
CA SER A 245 -27.04 -17.30 -5.53
C SER A 245 -26.54 -15.86 -5.81
N GLU A 246 -26.88 -14.92 -4.95
CA GLU A 246 -26.49 -13.51 -5.06
C GLU A 246 -25.20 -13.20 -4.27
N ARG A 247 -24.65 -14.21 -3.57
CA ARG A 247 -23.51 -14.06 -2.65
C ARG A 247 -23.73 -12.96 -1.61
N THR A 248 -24.96 -12.91 -1.08
CA THR A 248 -25.31 -11.90 -0.06
C THR A 248 -24.36 -11.99 1.13
N PRO A 249 -23.64 -10.91 1.45
CA PRO A 249 -22.68 -10.95 2.55
C PRO A 249 -23.38 -11.06 3.90
N PRO A 250 -22.74 -11.65 4.90
CA PRO A 250 -23.22 -11.67 6.29
C PRO A 250 -23.45 -10.25 6.83
N LYS A 251 -24.26 -10.15 7.88
CA LYS A 251 -24.64 -8.84 8.49
C LYS A 251 -23.41 -8.00 8.92
N GLU A 252 -22.32 -8.64 9.29
CA GLU A 252 -21.07 -8.00 9.71
C GLU A 252 -20.36 -7.23 8.57
N LEU A 253 -20.73 -7.50 7.34
CA LEU A 253 -20.14 -6.87 6.14
C LEU A 253 -21.09 -5.89 5.44
N ARG A 254 -22.28 -5.63 6.01
CA ARG A 254 -23.31 -4.73 5.46
C ARG A 254 -23.26 -3.34 6.05
#